data_e2155fb76dabfba1252b83e0ffe15802
#
_entry.id   e2155fb76dabfba1252b83e0ffe15802
#
_cell.length_a   1.000
_cell.length_b   1.000
_cell.length_c   1.000
_cell.angle_alpha   90.00
_cell.angle_beta   90.00
_cell.angle_gamma   90.00
#
_symmetry.space_group_name_H-M   'P 1'
#
loop_
_entity.id
_entity.type
_entity.pdbx_description
1 polymer ?
#
loop_
_entity_poly.entity_id
_entity_poly.type
_entity_poly.pdbx_seq_one_letter_code
_entity_poly.pdbx_strand_id
1 'polypeptide(L)'
;GKVDCNIRYEQRENFKGTLPVNQELLAKVLETAEKTNSLLKSPAPINPVELLRWPGVLDRDVPDPEAISGPLLELVNETLTAVIATRQREGDKTRTMILERTKAAKEIVARVREQMPVILDGIREKLILRVQELCTEFDNDRLEQELLLLSQKMDVAEEMDRLDAHIDEVQRVLDQDGPVGRRLDFLMQEMNSES
;
A
#
# COMPACT_ATOMS: atom_id res chain seq x y z
N GLY A 1 -3.66 8.22 1.40
CA GLY A 1 -4.04 7.09 0.57
C GLY A 1 -5.55 6.86 0.63
N LYS A 2 -6.10 6.15 -0.35
CA LYS A 2 -7.51 5.77 -0.37
C LYS A 2 -7.70 4.60 0.60
N VAL A 3 -8.72 4.66 1.45
CA VAL A 3 -9.10 3.59 2.37
C VAL A 3 -10.51 3.15 2.01
N ASP A 4 -10.71 1.88 1.75
CA ASP A 4 -12.03 1.30 1.54
C ASP A 4 -12.47 0.65 2.87
N CYS A 5 -13.64 1.06 3.36
CA CYS A 5 -14.22 0.53 4.58
C CYS A 5 -15.46 -0.29 4.20
N ASN A 6 -15.53 -1.53 4.65
CA ASN A 6 -16.68 -2.40 4.42
C ASN A 6 -17.26 -2.81 5.78
N ILE A 7 -18.54 -2.46 6.01
CA ILE A 7 -19.24 -2.75 7.26
C ILE A 7 -20.29 -3.79 6.96
N ARG A 8 -20.27 -4.88 7.71
CA ARG A 8 -21.28 -5.94 7.64
C ARG A 8 -21.97 -6.08 8.97
N TYR A 9 -23.29 -5.89 8.96
CA TYR A 9 -24.14 -6.14 10.11
C TYR A 9 -24.84 -7.49 9.95
N GLU A 10 -24.69 -8.36 10.93
CA GLU A 10 -25.39 -9.65 11.00
C GLU A 10 -26.16 -9.73 12.32
N GLN A 11 -27.48 -9.76 12.23
CA GLN A 11 -28.32 -10.01 13.38
C GLN A 11 -28.35 -11.51 13.67
N ARG A 12 -27.91 -11.90 14.85
CA ARG A 12 -28.11 -13.26 15.34
C ARG A 12 -29.51 -13.36 15.92
N GLU A 13 -30.38 -14.09 15.26
CA GLU A 13 -31.72 -14.40 15.77
C GLU A 13 -31.59 -15.29 17.02
N ASN A 14 -31.63 -14.72 18.20
CA ASN A 14 -31.74 -15.43 19.45
C ASN A 14 -33.24 -15.55 19.80
N PHE A 15 -33.92 -16.56 19.30
CA PHE A 15 -35.27 -16.86 19.72
C PHE A 15 -35.28 -17.39 21.16
N LYS A 16 -35.35 -16.46 22.13
CA LYS A 16 -35.62 -16.79 23.52
C LYS A 16 -37.13 -16.60 23.76
N GLY A 17 -37.91 -17.69 23.57
CA GLY A 17 -39.34 -17.65 23.84
C GLY A 17 -40.23 -17.97 22.66
N THR A 18 -41.48 -17.50 22.69
CA THR A 18 -42.48 -17.66 21.62
C THR A 18 -42.11 -16.81 20.41
N LEU A 19 -42.27 -17.36 19.20
CA LEU A 19 -42.08 -16.59 17.97
C LEU A 19 -43.03 -15.39 17.95
N PRO A 20 -42.54 -14.17 17.71
CA PRO A 20 -43.39 -13.00 17.59
C PRO A 20 -44.20 -13.09 16.30
N VAL A 21 -45.52 -13.28 16.46
CA VAL A 21 -46.48 -13.41 15.35
C VAL A 21 -47.34 -12.15 15.30
N ASN A 22 -47.39 -11.50 14.17
CA ASN A 22 -48.32 -10.42 13.89
C ASN A 22 -49.73 -11.02 13.72
N GLN A 23 -50.48 -11.05 14.83
CA GLN A 23 -51.80 -11.69 14.88
C GLN A 23 -52.82 -11.01 13.97
N GLU A 24 -52.73 -9.67 13.82
CA GLU A 24 -53.62 -8.89 12.97
C GLU A 24 -53.45 -9.26 11.48
N LEU A 25 -52.20 -9.32 11.02
CA LEU A 25 -51.88 -9.70 9.66
C LEU A 25 -52.21 -11.18 9.41
N LEU A 26 -51.88 -12.05 10.36
CA LEU A 26 -52.20 -13.48 10.27
C LEU A 26 -53.70 -13.69 10.12
N ALA A 27 -54.54 -13.00 10.88
CA ALA A 27 -56.00 -13.09 10.77
C ALA A 27 -56.50 -12.66 9.38
N LYS A 28 -55.96 -11.55 8.84
CA LYS A 28 -56.31 -11.05 7.50
C LYS A 28 -55.88 -12.04 6.39
N VAL A 29 -54.69 -12.62 6.51
CA VAL A 29 -54.19 -13.61 5.55
C VAL A 29 -55.05 -14.90 5.60
N LEU A 30 -55.41 -15.37 6.80
CA LEU A 30 -56.24 -16.54 7.00
C LEU A 30 -57.62 -16.33 6.40
N GLU A 31 -58.30 -15.22 6.70
CA GLU A 31 -59.61 -14.86 6.14
C GLU A 31 -59.59 -14.83 4.59
N THR A 32 -58.54 -14.24 4.05
CA THR A 32 -58.35 -14.16 2.59
C THR A 32 -58.12 -15.53 1.97
N ALA A 33 -57.32 -16.38 2.62
CA ALA A 33 -57.08 -17.76 2.22
C ALA A 33 -58.34 -18.60 2.24
N GLU A 34 -59.17 -18.46 3.27
CA GLU A 34 -60.46 -19.17 3.38
C GLU A 34 -61.44 -18.74 2.28
N LYS A 35 -61.58 -17.43 2.05
CA LYS A 35 -62.37 -16.86 0.96
C LYS A 35 -61.92 -17.39 -0.39
N THR A 36 -60.61 -17.41 -0.62
CA THR A 36 -60.06 -17.92 -1.90
C THR A 36 -60.29 -19.39 -2.04
N ASN A 37 -60.13 -20.18 -0.97
CA ASN A 37 -60.36 -21.62 -0.97
C ASN A 37 -61.79 -21.99 -1.27
N SER A 38 -62.75 -21.19 -0.80
CA SER A 38 -64.17 -21.38 -1.09
C SER A 38 -64.56 -21.17 -2.58
N LEU A 39 -63.78 -20.48 -3.33
CA LEU A 39 -63.96 -20.25 -4.79
C LEU A 39 -63.37 -21.37 -5.64
N LEU A 40 -62.56 -22.25 -5.07
CA LEU A 40 -61.92 -23.34 -5.81
C LEU A 40 -62.86 -24.54 -5.96
N LYS A 41 -62.78 -25.22 -7.12
CA LYS A 41 -63.54 -26.48 -7.36
C LYS A 41 -63.07 -27.62 -6.47
N SER A 42 -61.87 -27.62 -6.02
CA SER A 42 -61.29 -28.62 -5.11
C SER A 42 -60.49 -27.85 -4.01
N PRO A 43 -61.15 -27.52 -2.88
CA PRO A 43 -60.51 -26.83 -1.79
C PRO A 43 -59.44 -27.71 -1.13
N ALA A 44 -58.28 -27.12 -0.83
CA ALA A 44 -57.18 -27.75 -0.12
C ALA A 44 -57.13 -27.27 1.35
N PRO A 45 -56.65 -28.08 2.31
CA PRO A 45 -56.47 -27.67 3.67
C PRO A 45 -55.39 -26.57 3.73
N ILE A 46 -55.67 -25.52 4.48
CA ILE A 46 -54.72 -24.41 4.68
C ILE A 46 -53.60 -24.91 5.60
N ASN A 47 -52.37 -24.80 5.13
CA ASN A 47 -51.19 -25.20 5.90
C ASN A 47 -50.76 -24.04 6.83
N PRO A 48 -50.80 -24.21 8.15
CA PRO A 48 -50.42 -23.13 9.08
C PRO A 48 -48.96 -22.72 8.97
N VAL A 49 -48.05 -23.61 8.55
CA VAL A 49 -46.63 -23.28 8.35
C VAL A 49 -46.42 -22.31 7.18
N GLU A 50 -47.24 -22.48 6.11
CA GLU A 50 -47.19 -21.56 4.96
C GLU A 50 -47.74 -20.17 5.34
N LEU A 51 -48.74 -20.09 6.21
CA LEU A 51 -49.24 -18.80 6.74
C LEU A 51 -48.17 -18.08 7.54
N LEU A 52 -47.38 -18.79 8.36
CA LEU A 52 -46.27 -18.21 9.12
C LEU A 52 -45.11 -17.72 8.23
N ARG A 53 -44.96 -18.32 7.04
CA ARG A 53 -43.96 -17.89 6.05
C ARG A 53 -44.37 -16.61 5.30
N TRP A 54 -45.61 -16.17 5.42
CA TRP A 54 -46.07 -14.98 4.73
C TRP A 54 -45.30 -13.77 5.21
N PRO A 55 -44.81 -12.90 4.30
CA PRO A 55 -44.03 -11.73 4.66
C PRO A 55 -44.76 -10.82 5.67
N GLY A 56 -44.11 -10.56 6.80
CA GLY A 56 -44.67 -9.73 7.88
C GLY A 56 -45.57 -10.46 8.90
N VAL A 57 -45.88 -11.75 8.73
CA VAL A 57 -46.59 -12.56 9.72
C VAL A 57 -45.69 -12.94 10.88
N LEU A 58 -44.48 -13.38 10.61
CA LEU A 58 -43.45 -13.45 11.64
C LEU A 58 -42.80 -12.06 11.72
N ASP A 59 -43.03 -11.43 12.84
CA ASP A 59 -42.42 -10.11 13.13
C ASP A 59 -40.91 -10.33 13.36
N ARG A 60 -40.12 -9.87 12.45
CA ARG A 60 -38.68 -9.82 12.66
C ARG A 60 -38.40 -8.51 13.40
N ASP A 61 -37.87 -8.62 14.60
CA ASP A 61 -37.29 -7.44 15.29
C ASP A 61 -36.27 -6.80 14.34
N VAL A 62 -36.73 -5.82 13.59
CA VAL A 62 -35.81 -4.97 12.82
C VAL A 62 -35.22 -4.02 13.85
N PRO A 63 -33.92 -4.12 14.14
CA PRO A 63 -33.31 -3.25 15.12
C PRO A 63 -33.47 -1.81 14.68
N ASP A 64 -33.76 -0.96 15.63
CA ASP A 64 -33.86 0.48 15.40
C ASP A 64 -32.55 1.00 14.78
N PRO A 65 -32.56 1.57 13.57
CA PRO A 65 -31.38 2.13 12.95
C PRO A 65 -30.67 3.16 13.83
N GLU A 66 -31.41 3.92 14.67
CA GLU A 66 -30.84 4.92 15.58
C GLU A 66 -30.07 4.25 16.72
N ALA A 67 -30.52 3.10 17.20
CA ALA A 67 -29.83 2.34 18.25
C ALA A 67 -28.48 1.76 17.78
N ILE A 68 -28.34 1.51 16.48
CA ILE A 68 -27.11 0.93 15.89
C ILE A 68 -26.13 2.03 15.46
N SER A 69 -26.63 3.18 15.01
CA SER A 69 -25.81 4.25 14.43
C SER A 69 -24.73 4.78 15.37
N GLY A 70 -25.07 4.99 16.66
CA GLY A 70 -24.13 5.47 17.67
C GLY A 70 -22.93 4.54 17.87
N PRO A 71 -23.15 3.27 18.30
CA PRO A 71 -22.06 2.29 18.48
C PRO A 71 -21.27 2.02 17.18
N LEU A 72 -21.91 2.10 16.01
CA LEU A 72 -21.26 1.93 14.74
C LEU A 72 -20.26 3.07 14.44
N LEU A 73 -20.67 4.32 14.66
CA LEU A 73 -19.81 5.47 14.48
C LEU A 73 -18.63 5.47 15.47
N GLU A 74 -18.85 5.07 16.71
CA GLU A 74 -17.77 4.88 17.68
C GLU A 74 -16.76 3.85 17.19
N LEU A 75 -17.20 2.67 16.74
CA LEU A 75 -16.34 1.62 16.21
C LEU A 75 -15.54 2.09 14.98
N VAL A 76 -16.17 2.84 14.07
CA VAL A 76 -15.49 3.44 12.91
C VAL A 76 -14.41 4.41 13.37
N ASN A 77 -14.70 5.29 14.32
CA ASN A 77 -13.74 6.27 14.83
C ASN A 77 -12.56 5.60 15.54
N GLU A 78 -12.80 4.59 16.37
CA GLU A 78 -11.75 3.79 17.02
C GLU A 78 -10.87 3.10 15.97
N THR A 79 -11.49 2.48 14.96
CA THR A 79 -10.76 1.80 13.87
C THR A 79 -9.91 2.77 13.09
N LEU A 80 -10.43 3.93 12.70
CA LEU A 80 -9.68 4.97 11.99
C LEU A 80 -8.51 5.48 12.83
N THR A 81 -8.71 5.70 14.11
CA THR A 81 -7.65 6.12 15.04
C THR A 81 -6.54 5.08 15.12
N ALA A 82 -6.90 3.80 15.24
CA ALA A 82 -5.95 2.69 15.26
C ALA A 82 -5.16 2.57 13.95
N VAL A 83 -5.81 2.75 12.80
CA VAL A 83 -5.17 2.74 11.48
C VAL A 83 -4.18 3.89 11.35
N ILE A 84 -4.56 5.11 11.76
CA ILE A 84 -3.68 6.29 11.72
C ILE A 84 -2.45 6.05 12.58
N ALA A 85 -2.62 5.61 13.83
CA ALA A 85 -1.52 5.33 14.75
C ALA A 85 -0.57 4.23 14.24
N THR A 86 -1.12 3.20 13.60
CA THR A 86 -0.32 2.12 13.00
C THR A 86 0.49 2.63 11.82
N ARG A 87 -0.14 3.39 10.91
CA ARG A 87 0.53 3.99 9.75
C ARG A 87 1.64 4.94 10.15
N GLN A 88 1.43 5.71 11.20
CA GLN A 88 2.45 6.63 11.72
C GLN A 88 3.66 5.86 12.24
N ARG A 89 3.46 4.82 13.05
CA ARG A 89 4.55 3.97 13.54
C ARG A 89 5.32 3.27 12.44
N GLU A 90 4.62 2.78 11.41
CA GLU A 90 5.26 2.14 10.24
C GLU A 90 6.04 3.16 9.41
N GLY A 91 5.46 4.36 9.22
CA GLY A 91 6.12 5.47 8.53
C GLY A 91 7.42 5.90 9.23
N ASP A 92 7.39 6.05 10.55
CA ASP A 92 8.56 6.44 11.36
C ASP A 92 9.67 5.39 11.26
N LYS A 93 9.34 4.11 11.31
CA LYS A 93 10.32 3.02 11.13
C LYS A 93 10.94 3.05 9.74
N THR A 94 10.11 3.21 8.71
CA THR A 94 10.58 3.27 7.32
C THR A 94 11.47 4.48 7.11
N ARG A 95 11.09 5.65 7.64
CA ARG A 95 11.90 6.87 7.62
C ARG A 95 13.28 6.63 8.24
N THR A 96 13.33 6.05 9.42
CA THR A 96 14.59 5.73 10.11
C THR A 96 15.48 4.82 9.25
N MET A 97 14.92 3.75 8.70
CA MET A 97 15.66 2.83 7.83
C MET A 97 16.23 3.52 6.57
N ILE A 98 15.45 4.40 5.94
CA ILE A 98 15.90 5.13 4.75
C ILE A 98 17.04 6.08 5.15
N LEU A 99 16.90 6.83 6.24
CA LEU A 99 17.94 7.75 6.71
C LEU A 99 19.26 7.04 7.05
N GLU A 100 19.20 5.88 7.68
CA GLU A 100 20.39 5.07 7.98
C GLU A 100 21.08 4.61 6.69
N ARG A 101 20.33 4.14 5.71
CA ARG A 101 20.86 3.67 4.42
C ARG A 101 21.42 4.80 3.57
N THR A 102 20.74 5.93 3.50
CA THR A 102 21.24 7.11 2.76
C THR A 102 22.51 7.69 3.39
N LYS A 103 22.59 7.68 4.73
CA LYS A 103 23.81 8.05 5.44
C LYS A 103 24.98 7.12 5.10
N ALA A 104 24.75 5.81 5.16
CA ALA A 104 25.77 4.81 4.81
C ALA A 104 26.22 4.96 3.34
N ALA A 105 25.30 5.23 2.42
CA ALA A 105 25.63 5.49 1.02
C ALA A 105 26.50 6.73 0.86
N LYS A 106 26.19 7.85 1.53
CA LYS A 106 27.05 9.06 1.54
C LYS A 106 28.45 8.78 2.05
N GLU A 107 28.57 7.99 3.12
CA GLU A 107 29.89 7.61 3.66
C GLU A 107 30.71 6.78 2.65
N ILE A 108 30.05 5.93 1.86
CA ILE A 108 30.70 5.17 0.79
C ILE A 108 31.15 6.09 -0.33
N VAL A 109 30.27 6.98 -0.81
CA VAL A 109 30.59 7.96 -1.87
C VAL A 109 31.77 8.84 -1.44
N ALA A 110 31.78 9.33 -0.20
CA ALA A 110 32.87 10.13 0.32
C ALA A 110 34.21 9.36 0.30
N ARG A 111 34.22 8.09 0.73
CA ARG A 111 35.41 7.24 0.69
C ARG A 111 35.89 6.98 -0.74
N VAL A 112 34.98 6.75 -1.68
CA VAL A 112 35.33 6.55 -3.09
C VAL A 112 35.95 7.83 -3.66
N ARG A 113 35.38 9.01 -3.36
CA ARG A 113 35.96 10.30 -3.77
C ARG A 113 37.37 10.54 -3.22
N GLU A 114 37.58 10.16 -1.97
CA GLU A 114 38.91 10.30 -1.34
C GLU A 114 39.95 9.39 -2.00
N GLN A 115 39.56 8.17 -2.39
CA GLN A 115 40.46 7.23 -3.03
C GLN A 115 40.65 7.45 -4.55
N MET A 116 39.75 8.15 -5.20
CA MET A 116 39.74 8.36 -6.64
C MET A 116 41.02 9.02 -7.15
N PRO A 117 41.59 10.09 -6.53
CA PRO A 117 42.86 10.69 -6.96
C PRO A 117 44.00 9.70 -6.95
N VAL A 118 44.12 8.86 -5.90
CA VAL A 118 45.16 7.84 -5.79
C VAL A 118 45.05 6.78 -6.90
N ILE A 119 43.83 6.39 -7.19
CA ILE A 119 43.57 5.46 -8.30
C ILE A 119 43.92 6.08 -9.63
N LEU A 120 43.57 7.36 -9.84
CA LEU A 120 43.90 8.11 -11.06
C LEU A 120 45.40 8.29 -11.24
N ASP A 121 46.11 8.62 -10.18
CA ASP A 121 47.57 8.76 -10.21
C ASP A 121 48.26 7.43 -10.51
N GLY A 122 47.84 6.34 -9.89
CA GLY A 122 48.38 5.01 -10.16
C GLY A 122 48.12 4.52 -11.61
N ILE A 123 47.02 4.94 -12.21
CA ILE A 123 46.74 4.65 -13.62
C ILE A 123 47.59 5.53 -14.53
N ARG A 124 47.76 6.82 -14.17
CA ARG A 124 48.63 7.73 -14.91
C ARG A 124 50.09 7.26 -14.91
N GLU A 125 50.60 6.81 -13.76
CA GLU A 125 51.95 6.24 -13.66
C GLU A 125 52.10 4.99 -14.54
N LYS A 126 51.13 4.07 -14.51
CA LYS A 126 51.15 2.88 -15.38
C LYS A 126 51.11 3.26 -16.85
N LEU A 127 50.34 4.28 -17.22
CA LEU A 127 50.29 4.80 -18.60
C LEU A 127 51.66 5.37 -19.02
N ILE A 128 52.30 6.19 -18.19
CA ILE A 128 53.62 6.76 -18.47
C ILE A 128 54.66 5.68 -18.65
N LEU A 129 54.72 4.68 -17.77
CA LEU A 129 55.60 3.53 -17.87
C LEU A 129 55.40 2.76 -19.21
N ARG A 130 54.17 2.58 -19.56
CA ARG A 130 53.80 1.81 -20.78
C ARG A 130 54.12 2.60 -22.04
N VAL A 131 53.97 3.94 -22.05
CA VAL A 131 54.40 4.82 -23.15
C VAL A 131 55.91 4.84 -23.26
N GLN A 132 56.64 4.84 -22.15
CA GLN A 132 58.13 4.77 -22.15
C GLN A 132 58.65 3.42 -22.70
N GLU A 133 58.00 2.32 -22.41
CA GLU A 133 58.32 1.00 -22.98
C GLU A 133 58.02 0.93 -24.48
N LEU A 134 57.03 1.68 -24.98
CA LEU A 134 56.55 1.68 -26.35
C LEU A 134 57.28 2.69 -27.27
N CYS A 135 58.25 3.47 -26.76
CA CYS A 135 59.02 4.45 -27.56
C CYS A 135 59.82 3.77 -28.73
N THR A 136 59.73 2.46 -28.88
CA THR A 136 60.32 1.74 -30.03
C THR A 136 59.28 1.36 -31.09
N GLU A 137 57.96 1.35 -30.81
CA GLU A 137 56.91 1.12 -31.81
C GLU A 137 55.62 1.83 -31.36
N PHE A 138 55.14 2.79 -32.19
CA PHE A 138 53.89 3.54 -31.96
C PHE A 138 52.69 2.62 -32.23
N ASP A 139 52.00 2.14 -31.19
CA ASP A 139 50.75 1.41 -31.26
C ASP A 139 49.56 2.34 -30.94
N ASN A 140 48.92 2.86 -31.99
CA ASN A 140 47.75 3.75 -31.90
C ASN A 140 46.58 3.08 -31.18
N ASP A 141 46.40 1.77 -31.30
CA ASP A 141 45.28 1.03 -30.73
C ASP A 141 45.35 1.02 -29.19
N ARG A 142 46.54 1.04 -28.64
CA ARG A 142 46.76 1.15 -27.19
C ARG A 142 46.49 2.57 -26.62
N LEU A 143 46.76 3.62 -27.36
CA LEU A 143 46.41 4.98 -26.97
C LEU A 143 44.90 5.18 -26.92
N GLU A 144 44.16 4.63 -27.89
CA GLU A 144 42.68 4.65 -27.90
C GLU A 144 42.09 3.91 -26.71
N GLN A 145 42.62 2.72 -26.33
CA GLN A 145 42.18 1.97 -25.16
C GLN A 145 42.38 2.75 -23.85
N GLU A 146 43.45 3.49 -23.72
CA GLU A 146 43.69 4.29 -22.49
C GLU A 146 42.88 5.58 -22.45
N LEU A 147 42.58 6.19 -23.58
CA LEU A 147 41.63 7.29 -23.69
C LEU A 147 40.23 6.87 -23.32
N LEU A 148 39.81 5.64 -23.71
CA LEU A 148 38.56 5.03 -23.34
C LEU A 148 38.46 4.79 -21.82
N LEU A 149 39.54 4.32 -21.18
CA LEU A 149 39.61 4.16 -19.73
C LEU A 149 39.54 5.51 -18.96
N LEU A 150 40.10 6.58 -19.51
CA LEU A 150 39.94 7.92 -18.94
C LEU A 150 38.50 8.44 -19.06
N SER A 151 37.85 8.19 -20.17
CA SER A 151 36.45 8.52 -20.39
C SER A 151 35.55 7.83 -19.38
N GLN A 152 35.69 6.52 -19.16
CA GLN A 152 34.92 5.76 -18.17
C GLN A 152 35.05 6.30 -16.73
N LYS A 153 36.13 6.98 -16.40
CA LYS A 153 36.36 7.56 -15.08
C LYS A 153 35.70 8.92 -14.89
N MET A 154 35.56 9.69 -15.96
CA MET A 154 34.74 10.88 -15.94
C MET A 154 33.28 10.51 -15.68
N ASP A 155 32.79 9.39 -16.25
CA ASP A 155 31.45 8.86 -16.00
C ASP A 155 31.24 8.48 -14.53
N VAL A 156 32.25 7.84 -13.87
CA VAL A 156 32.13 7.48 -12.42
C VAL A 156 32.02 8.72 -11.53
N ALA A 157 32.73 9.81 -11.83
CA ALA A 157 32.64 11.05 -11.07
C ALA A 157 31.24 11.69 -11.21
N GLU A 158 30.70 11.68 -12.42
CA GLU A 158 29.36 12.18 -12.70
C GLU A 158 28.29 11.35 -11.97
N GLU A 159 28.41 10.01 -11.98
CA GLU A 159 27.49 9.12 -11.27
C GLU A 159 27.55 9.33 -9.74
N MET A 160 28.72 9.59 -9.17
CA MET A 160 28.82 9.93 -7.74
C MET A 160 28.15 11.26 -7.42
N ASP A 161 28.25 12.26 -8.29
CA ASP A 161 27.58 13.55 -8.11
C ASP A 161 26.05 13.41 -8.22
N ARG A 162 25.57 12.61 -9.15
CA ARG A 162 24.16 12.26 -9.29
C ARG A 162 23.63 11.51 -8.06
N LEU A 163 24.36 10.52 -7.59
CA LEU A 163 23.97 9.75 -6.40
C LEU A 163 23.87 10.64 -5.16
N ASP A 164 24.83 11.56 -4.96
CA ASP A 164 24.76 12.52 -3.87
C ASP A 164 23.53 13.44 -3.99
N ALA A 165 23.23 13.94 -5.19
CA ALA A 165 22.07 14.76 -5.43
C ALA A 165 20.74 14.01 -5.14
N HIS A 166 20.65 12.75 -5.55
CA HIS A 166 19.48 11.91 -5.26
C HIS A 166 19.35 11.63 -3.76
N ILE A 167 20.42 11.34 -3.06
CA ILE A 167 20.42 11.15 -1.60
C ILE A 167 19.92 12.41 -0.88
N ASP A 168 20.39 13.58 -1.29
CA ASP A 168 19.96 14.86 -0.73
C ASP A 168 18.47 15.12 -0.99
N GLU A 169 17.99 14.80 -2.19
CA GLU A 169 16.56 14.90 -2.53
C GLU A 169 15.70 13.93 -1.69
N VAL A 170 16.15 12.69 -1.48
CA VAL A 170 15.47 11.73 -0.59
C VAL A 170 15.36 12.28 0.83
N GLN A 171 16.43 12.85 1.38
CA GLN A 171 16.40 13.45 2.71
C GLN A 171 15.43 14.63 2.76
N ARG A 172 15.46 15.51 1.76
CA ARG A 172 14.57 16.65 1.65
C ARG A 172 13.09 16.23 1.58
N VAL A 173 12.80 15.17 0.86
CA VAL A 173 11.43 14.63 0.74
C VAL A 173 10.96 14.01 2.06
N LEU A 174 11.84 13.35 2.81
CA LEU A 174 11.54 12.79 4.13
C LEU A 174 11.25 13.87 5.19
N ASP A 175 11.76 15.08 5.01
CA ASP A 175 11.53 16.21 5.92
C ASP A 175 10.28 17.04 5.55
N GLN A 176 9.57 16.68 4.47
CA GLN A 176 8.31 17.32 4.08
C GLN A 176 7.14 16.74 4.87
N ASP A 177 6.21 17.63 5.24
CA ASP A 177 4.92 17.21 5.80
C ASP A 177 4.02 16.59 4.74
N GLY A 178 3.31 15.53 5.10
CA GLY A 178 2.29 14.92 4.26
C GLY A 178 2.67 13.57 3.64
N PRO A 179 1.89 13.08 2.67
CA PRO A 179 2.09 11.76 2.08
C PRO A 179 3.21 11.78 1.02
N VAL A 180 4.43 11.47 1.42
CA VAL A 180 5.63 11.50 0.56
C VAL A 180 5.93 10.16 -0.15
N GLY A 181 5.22 9.08 0.17
CA GLY A 181 5.54 7.72 -0.30
C GLY A 181 5.72 7.59 -1.81
N ARG A 182 4.79 8.13 -2.63
CA ARG A 182 4.90 8.06 -4.10
C ARG A 182 6.13 8.76 -4.66
N ARG A 183 6.54 9.86 -4.02
CA ARG A 183 7.72 10.61 -4.45
C ARG A 183 9.00 9.84 -4.10
N LEU A 184 9.03 9.20 -2.94
CA LEU A 184 10.13 8.32 -2.55
C LEU A 184 10.23 7.10 -3.48
N ASP A 185 9.10 6.46 -3.82
CA ASP A 185 9.09 5.34 -4.77
C ASP A 185 9.68 5.74 -6.12
N PHE A 186 9.33 6.93 -6.64
CA PHE A 186 9.88 7.44 -7.89
C PHE A 186 11.38 7.67 -7.80
N LEU A 187 11.87 8.33 -6.75
CA LEU A 187 13.29 8.57 -6.53
C LEU A 187 14.09 7.25 -6.40
N MET A 188 13.53 6.25 -5.71
CA MET A 188 14.16 4.92 -5.61
C MET A 188 14.24 4.21 -6.96
N GLN A 189 13.24 4.38 -7.83
CA GLN A 189 13.26 3.84 -9.19
C GLN A 189 14.32 4.53 -10.05
N GLU A 190 14.45 5.86 -9.97
CA GLU A 190 15.51 6.59 -10.68
C GLU A 190 16.89 6.13 -10.23
N MET A 191 17.15 6.07 -8.93
CA MET A 191 18.43 5.58 -8.38
C MET A 191 18.75 4.14 -8.80
N ASN A 192 17.75 3.29 -9.01
CA ASN A 192 17.95 1.89 -9.43
C ASN A 192 18.10 1.73 -10.95
N SER A 193 17.59 2.66 -11.74
CA SER A 193 17.69 2.60 -13.20
C SER A 193 19.02 3.13 -13.74
N GLU A 194 19.74 3.91 -12.93
CA GLU A 194 21.03 4.49 -13.25
C GLU A 194 22.22 3.63 -12.75
N SER A 195 21.94 2.47 -12.11
CA SER A 195 22.93 1.51 -11.62
C SER A 195 23.12 0.37 -12.64
#